data_dcd26d640e2171121d58957ab9aabfed
#
_entry.id   dcd26d640e2171121d58957ab9aabfed
#
_cell.length_a   1.000
_cell.length_b   1.000
_cell.length_c   1.000
_cell.angle_alpha   90.00
_cell.angle_beta   90.00
_cell.angle_gamma   90.00
#
_symmetry.space_group_name_H-M   'P 1'
#
loop_
_entity.id
_entity.type
_entity.pdbx_description
1 polymer ?
#
loop_
_entity_poly.entity_id
_entity_poly.type
_entity_poly.pdbx_seq_one_letter_code
_entity_poly.pdbx_strand_id
1 'polypeptide(L)'
;MTPPAVVILGAGALATARRIQALYPGSQVHALCERVQAEMVDVAYTELGAHLRELYARGTPIVALCAAGIVIRCVAPLLSNKGAEPPVLAVAEDGSAVVPLLGGLAGVNVMAREIAAALAVAPAITTSGELRFGTCVLNPPPGYALADIGQGKRFVSDLLAGASTRIEGDAPWLDDAQLPRSAGARLAIRITPRAWDGREDELVIHPRSVVAAVILQTGEACSASAIADRVRASLDAHGLATLSLAALLAAPEEMTNAALADAAASLGVPLRFAGRFAGRFAEGLAESEVASRAESQAESEAQSQAESQAQSQAEPRAAQAHMEYSRSPTSLLQAALRIPYETLPGEHEKHGQYDEHDKGVALALSPLAIDPDTIGRARGRLTVIGLGPGSAELMVPAARRALDEATDILGYETYVKMAGPLRADQRVHGTDNREEMQRARHAFELASEGRSVVMVSSGDPGVFAMAAAVLEALDTSGDPAWAAVDLRILPGVSAAMATAAQAGAPLGHDFCMLSLSDNLKPWSIIEQRLRHAAQADLVMAFYNPISRARPWQLDKALDIVREYRAPTTQVVLGRDIGRPGATLRMVTLAELRSTDVDMRTMVIVGSSTTRQFTKGAQWVYTPRWYP
;
A
#
# COMPACT_ATOMS: atom_id res chain seq x y z
N MET A 1 4.04 -5.13 12.15
CA MET A 1 3.02 -4.63 13.13
C MET A 1 2.16 -3.59 12.45
N THR A 2 0.87 -3.53 12.76
CA THR A 2 0.00 -2.42 12.32
C THR A 2 0.56 -1.11 12.87
N PRO A 3 0.75 -0.05 12.04
CA PRO A 3 1.25 1.23 12.52
C PRO A 3 0.33 1.82 13.61
N PRO A 4 0.88 2.40 14.68
CA PRO A 4 0.07 2.98 15.74
C PRO A 4 -0.59 4.29 15.32
N ALA A 5 -1.78 4.58 15.86
CA ALA A 5 -2.36 5.90 15.86
C ALA A 5 -1.76 6.71 17.02
N VAL A 6 -1.12 7.84 16.69
CA VAL A 6 -0.54 8.77 17.68
C VAL A 6 -1.56 9.86 17.96
N VAL A 7 -2.21 9.82 19.13
CA VAL A 7 -3.36 10.68 19.45
C VAL A 7 -2.93 11.81 20.40
N ILE A 8 -3.18 13.06 20.00
CA ILE A 8 -2.87 14.24 20.80
C ILE A 8 -4.13 15.08 21.12
N LEU A 9 -4.10 15.81 22.23
CA LEU A 9 -5.19 16.70 22.65
C LEU A 9 -4.96 18.15 22.27
N GLY A 10 -3.70 18.56 22.13
CA GLY A 10 -3.34 19.97 21.89
C GLY A 10 -2.02 20.10 21.14
N ALA A 11 -1.76 21.29 20.61
CA ALA A 11 -0.58 21.58 19.81
C ALA A 11 0.76 21.40 20.55
N GLY A 12 0.76 21.48 21.89
CA GLY A 12 1.96 21.26 22.73
C GLY A 12 2.58 19.89 22.56
N ALA A 13 1.75 18.86 22.30
CA ALA A 13 2.21 17.49 22.08
C ALA A 13 2.75 17.20 20.67
N LEU A 14 2.59 18.12 19.71
CA LEU A 14 2.86 17.84 18.30
C LEU A 14 4.31 17.46 18.03
N ALA A 15 5.28 18.12 18.65
CA ALA A 15 6.70 17.82 18.47
C ALA A 15 7.03 16.39 18.94
N THR A 16 6.53 15.98 20.12
CA THR A 16 6.69 14.64 20.65
C THR A 16 5.97 13.60 19.79
N ALA A 17 4.74 13.91 19.33
CA ALA A 17 3.97 13.04 18.44
C ALA A 17 4.70 12.76 17.13
N ARG A 18 5.28 13.78 16.50
CA ARG A 18 6.06 13.61 15.25
C ARG A 18 7.35 12.80 15.45
N ARG A 19 8.01 12.91 16.61
CA ARG A 19 9.14 12.03 16.96
C ARG A 19 8.71 10.57 17.05
N ILE A 20 7.56 10.31 17.66
CA ILE A 20 7.02 8.93 17.78
C ILE A 20 6.56 8.42 16.41
N GLN A 21 5.88 9.24 15.61
CA GLN A 21 5.46 8.90 14.26
C GLN A 21 6.64 8.45 13.39
N ALA A 22 7.78 9.12 13.50
CA ALA A 22 8.98 8.79 12.72
C ALA A 22 9.55 7.38 12.99
N LEU A 23 9.19 6.75 14.13
CA LEU A 23 9.61 5.38 14.46
C LEU A 23 8.78 4.33 13.70
N TYR A 24 7.56 4.65 13.32
CA TYR A 24 6.60 3.70 12.76
C TYR A 24 6.12 4.17 11.39
N PRO A 25 6.71 3.71 10.29
CA PRO A 25 6.25 4.02 8.94
C PRO A 25 4.76 3.72 8.76
N GLY A 26 4.02 4.67 8.20
CA GLY A 26 2.56 4.57 8.03
C GLY A 26 1.73 4.98 9.26
N SER A 27 2.35 5.35 10.37
CA SER A 27 1.68 5.91 11.55
C SER A 27 1.12 7.31 11.26
N GLN A 28 -0.01 7.64 11.90
CA GLN A 28 -0.70 8.92 11.72
C GLN A 28 -0.83 9.66 13.05
N VAL A 29 -0.67 10.99 13.01
CA VAL A 29 -0.95 11.87 14.16
C VAL A 29 -2.40 12.33 14.09
N HIS A 30 -3.18 11.97 15.11
CA HIS A 30 -4.59 12.30 15.26
C HIS A 30 -4.75 13.42 16.30
N ALA A 31 -5.49 14.48 16.00
CA ALA A 31 -5.69 15.59 16.92
C ALA A 31 -7.13 16.07 17.05
N LEU A 32 -7.45 16.66 18.21
CA LEU A 32 -8.74 17.27 18.47
C LEU A 32 -8.88 18.58 17.64
N CYS A 33 -9.85 18.62 16.71
CA CYS A 33 -10.02 19.71 15.74
C CYS A 33 -10.24 21.09 16.38
N GLU A 34 -10.80 21.14 17.59
CA GLU A 34 -11.00 22.41 18.31
C GLU A 34 -9.72 23.02 18.89
N ARG A 35 -8.61 22.24 18.95
CA ARG A 35 -7.36 22.65 19.64
C ARG A 35 -6.13 22.64 18.77
N VAL A 36 -6.19 21.98 17.62
CA VAL A 36 -5.06 21.86 16.69
C VAL A 36 -5.57 22.09 15.27
N GLN A 37 -4.87 22.93 14.51
CA GLN A 37 -5.22 23.19 13.13
C GLN A 37 -5.09 21.91 12.30
N ALA A 38 -6.07 21.63 11.46
CA ALA A 38 -6.15 20.39 10.68
C ALA A 38 -4.93 20.18 9.75
N GLU A 39 -4.34 21.27 9.25
CA GLU A 39 -3.16 21.22 8.37
C GLU A 39 -1.87 20.76 9.07
N MET A 40 -1.86 20.73 10.41
CA MET A 40 -0.69 20.33 11.20
C MET A 40 -0.68 18.83 11.55
N VAL A 41 -1.77 18.10 11.26
CA VAL A 41 -1.97 16.71 11.66
C VAL A 41 -2.51 15.86 10.52
N ASP A 42 -2.45 14.56 10.66
CA ASP A 42 -2.83 13.63 9.58
C ASP A 42 -4.31 13.27 9.66
N VAL A 43 -4.89 13.28 10.87
CA VAL A 43 -6.32 12.99 11.12
C VAL A 43 -6.87 13.93 12.17
N ALA A 44 -7.97 14.63 11.87
CA ALA A 44 -8.71 15.44 12.84
C ALA A 44 -9.88 14.65 13.42
N TYR A 45 -10.14 14.76 14.73
CA TYR A 45 -11.30 14.16 15.39
C TYR A 45 -12.02 15.18 16.28
N THR A 46 -13.31 14.94 16.58
CA THR A 46 -14.17 15.87 17.32
C THR A 46 -14.37 15.47 18.78
N GLU A 47 -14.34 14.18 19.13
CA GLU A 47 -14.56 13.68 20.47
C GLU A 47 -13.57 12.55 20.79
N LEU A 48 -12.74 12.77 21.81
CA LEU A 48 -11.64 11.87 22.18
C LEU A 48 -12.13 10.46 22.55
N GLY A 49 -13.18 10.35 23.36
CA GLY A 49 -13.62 9.04 23.85
C GLY A 49 -14.19 8.18 22.75
N ALA A 50 -14.98 8.75 21.83
CA ALA A 50 -15.47 8.04 20.65
C ALA A 50 -14.32 7.60 19.75
N HIS A 51 -13.37 8.50 19.49
CA HIS A 51 -12.23 8.23 18.64
C HIS A 51 -11.33 7.12 19.19
N LEU A 52 -10.98 7.16 20.48
CA LEU A 52 -10.19 6.09 21.10
C LEU A 52 -10.92 4.74 21.12
N ARG A 53 -12.25 4.73 21.34
CA ARG A 53 -13.05 3.50 21.25
C ARG A 53 -13.09 2.93 19.84
N GLU A 54 -13.19 3.76 18.84
CA GLU A 54 -13.16 3.35 17.44
C GLU A 54 -11.81 2.70 17.06
N LEU A 55 -10.69 3.34 17.40
CA LEU A 55 -9.35 2.80 17.19
C LEU A 55 -9.16 1.47 17.92
N TYR A 56 -9.58 1.41 19.17
CA TYR A 56 -9.51 0.20 19.99
C TYR A 56 -10.33 -0.97 19.40
N ALA A 57 -11.58 -0.71 18.99
CA ALA A 57 -12.46 -1.70 18.39
C ALA A 57 -11.92 -2.24 17.04
N ARG A 58 -11.16 -1.42 16.31
CA ARG A 58 -10.47 -1.83 15.06
C ARG A 58 -9.18 -2.62 15.32
N GLY A 59 -8.76 -2.77 16.57
CA GLY A 59 -7.50 -3.42 16.91
C GLY A 59 -6.25 -2.56 16.58
N THR A 60 -6.42 -1.26 16.34
CA THR A 60 -5.33 -0.35 16.03
C THR A 60 -4.51 -0.07 17.28
N PRO A 61 -3.15 -0.21 17.26
CA PRO A 61 -2.31 0.22 18.37
C PRO A 61 -2.46 1.72 18.62
N ILE A 62 -2.55 2.13 19.89
CA ILE A 62 -2.82 3.52 20.28
C ILE A 62 -1.67 4.06 21.14
N VAL A 63 -1.10 5.19 20.72
CA VAL A 63 -0.15 5.98 21.51
C VAL A 63 -0.79 7.33 21.80
N ALA A 64 -1.33 7.50 23.01
CA ALA A 64 -2.06 8.69 23.41
C ALA A 64 -1.16 9.63 24.23
N LEU A 65 -0.91 10.85 23.71
CA LEU A 65 -0.14 11.88 24.40
C LEU A 65 -1.09 12.67 25.33
N CYS A 66 -1.49 12.02 26.41
CA CYS A 66 -2.33 12.61 27.45
C CYS A 66 -2.27 11.77 28.75
N ALA A 67 -2.92 12.25 29.80
CA ALA A 67 -2.93 11.54 31.08
C ALA A 67 -3.51 10.13 30.96
N ALA A 68 -2.81 9.12 31.49
CA ALA A 68 -3.19 7.72 31.48
C ALA A 68 -4.64 7.45 31.95
N GLY A 69 -5.09 8.16 32.99
CA GLY A 69 -6.46 8.07 33.49
C GLY A 69 -7.54 8.53 32.52
N ILE A 70 -7.22 9.41 31.56
CA ILE A 70 -8.13 9.80 30.47
C ILE A 70 -8.29 8.62 29.52
N VAL A 71 -7.19 8.05 29.05
CA VAL A 71 -7.19 6.92 28.12
C VAL A 71 -7.97 5.74 28.70
N ILE A 72 -7.69 5.36 29.97
CA ILE A 72 -8.37 4.25 30.64
C ILE A 72 -9.89 4.48 30.68
N ARG A 73 -10.35 5.67 31.07
CA ARG A 73 -11.80 5.97 31.13
C ARG A 73 -12.46 5.91 29.75
N CYS A 74 -11.76 6.36 28.71
CA CYS A 74 -12.29 6.32 27.35
C CYS A 74 -12.51 4.89 26.84
N VAL A 75 -11.57 3.96 27.10
CA VAL A 75 -11.63 2.58 26.62
C VAL A 75 -12.31 1.61 27.58
N ALA A 76 -12.55 2.01 28.85
CA ALA A 76 -13.15 1.17 29.89
C ALA A 76 -14.41 0.40 29.45
N PRO A 77 -15.36 0.97 28.67
CA PRO A 77 -16.54 0.24 28.22
C PRO A 77 -16.24 -0.98 27.33
N LEU A 78 -15.03 -1.06 26.76
CA LEU A 78 -14.61 -2.13 25.84
C LEU A 78 -13.73 -3.20 26.51
N LEU A 79 -13.40 -3.07 27.80
CA LEU A 79 -12.46 -3.95 28.51
C LEU A 79 -13.09 -5.26 29.03
N SER A 80 -14.16 -5.76 28.41
CA SER A 80 -14.86 -6.96 28.86
C SER A 80 -14.12 -8.28 28.56
N ASN A 81 -13.27 -8.34 27.52
CA ASN A 81 -12.56 -9.55 27.12
C ASN A 81 -11.05 -9.41 27.27
N LYS A 82 -10.51 -10.00 28.30
CA LYS A 82 -9.06 -10.04 28.55
C LYS A 82 -8.34 -10.92 27.52
N GLY A 83 -7.47 -10.32 26.71
CA GLY A 83 -6.57 -11.05 25.81
C GLY A 83 -6.68 -10.75 24.31
N ALA A 84 -7.70 -9.96 23.89
CA ALA A 84 -7.84 -9.47 22.51
C ALA A 84 -7.58 -7.95 22.41
N GLU A 85 -6.87 -7.40 23.40
CA GLU A 85 -6.64 -5.96 23.52
C GLU A 85 -5.52 -5.50 22.58
N PRO A 86 -5.70 -4.45 21.78
CA PRO A 86 -4.60 -3.84 21.05
C PRO A 86 -3.60 -3.18 22.02
N PRO A 87 -2.34 -2.92 21.60
CA PRO A 87 -1.42 -2.12 22.38
C PRO A 87 -1.97 -0.72 22.65
N VAL A 88 -2.03 -0.29 23.91
CA VAL A 88 -2.44 1.06 24.30
C VAL A 88 -1.41 1.63 25.27
N LEU A 89 -0.80 2.74 24.89
CA LEU A 89 0.17 3.48 25.69
C LEU A 89 -0.34 4.89 25.98
N ALA A 90 0.00 5.41 27.17
CA ALA A 90 -0.04 6.83 27.47
C ALA A 90 1.38 7.37 27.48
N VAL A 91 1.59 8.51 26.84
CA VAL A 91 2.87 9.22 26.82
C VAL A 91 2.65 10.63 27.37
N ALA A 92 3.57 11.13 28.18
CA ALA A 92 3.53 12.51 28.62
C ALA A 92 3.65 13.47 27.42
N GLU A 93 2.96 14.59 27.45
CA GLU A 93 2.91 15.57 26.35
C GLU A 93 4.32 16.06 25.95
N ASP A 94 5.19 16.23 26.93
CA ASP A 94 6.61 16.61 26.76
C ASP A 94 7.55 15.43 26.45
N GLY A 95 7.02 14.18 26.41
CA GLY A 95 7.81 12.97 26.19
C GLY A 95 8.54 12.44 27.42
N SER A 96 8.34 13.02 28.61
CA SER A 96 9.06 12.65 29.83
C SER A 96 8.68 11.32 30.45
N ALA A 97 7.56 10.70 30.05
CA ALA A 97 7.10 9.41 30.53
C ALA A 97 6.40 8.59 29.45
N VAL A 98 6.66 7.28 29.44
CA VAL A 98 6.02 6.29 28.54
C VAL A 98 5.42 5.18 29.40
N VAL A 99 4.09 5.05 29.37
CA VAL A 99 3.34 4.17 30.26
C VAL A 99 2.50 3.18 29.45
N PRO A 100 2.88 1.91 29.35
CA PRO A 100 2.03 0.88 28.75
C PRO A 100 0.80 0.63 29.63
N LEU A 101 -0.39 0.63 29.01
CA LEU A 101 -1.66 0.48 29.72
C LEU A 101 -2.34 -0.86 29.46
N LEU A 102 -2.49 -1.25 28.19
CA LEU A 102 -3.22 -2.43 27.74
C LEU A 102 -2.47 -3.12 26.58
N GLY A 103 -2.80 -4.39 26.33
CA GLY A 103 -2.21 -5.13 25.22
C GLY A 103 -0.83 -5.73 25.54
N GLY A 104 -0.61 -6.19 26.78
CA GLY A 104 0.65 -6.81 27.19
C GLY A 104 1.06 -8.00 26.32
N LEU A 105 0.11 -8.79 25.85
CA LEU A 105 0.33 -9.92 24.94
C LEU A 105 0.38 -9.51 23.47
N ALA A 106 -0.02 -8.28 23.15
CA ALA A 106 0.00 -7.72 21.80
C ALA A 106 1.25 -6.83 21.55
N GLY A 107 2.23 -6.81 22.47
CA GLY A 107 3.50 -6.13 22.26
C GLY A 107 3.58 -4.70 22.82
N VAL A 108 2.64 -4.26 23.66
CA VAL A 108 2.67 -2.89 24.22
C VAL A 108 3.98 -2.56 24.93
N ASN A 109 4.61 -3.51 25.61
CA ASN A 109 5.86 -3.27 26.32
C ASN A 109 7.07 -3.16 25.39
N VAL A 110 7.06 -3.87 24.25
CA VAL A 110 8.05 -3.70 23.18
C VAL A 110 7.95 -2.28 22.64
N MET A 111 6.76 -1.87 22.24
CA MET A 111 6.48 -0.51 21.77
C MET A 111 6.86 0.56 22.79
N ALA A 112 6.59 0.31 24.09
CA ALA A 112 6.98 1.22 25.16
C ALA A 112 8.51 1.40 25.24
N ARG A 113 9.29 0.32 25.07
CA ARG A 113 10.77 0.41 25.04
C ARG A 113 11.28 1.18 23.82
N GLU A 114 10.73 0.92 22.65
CA GLU A 114 11.12 1.61 21.41
C GLU A 114 10.86 3.12 21.51
N ILE A 115 9.66 3.51 21.94
CA ILE A 115 9.29 4.91 22.14
C ILE A 115 10.13 5.56 23.22
N ALA A 116 10.32 4.90 24.37
CA ALA A 116 11.11 5.41 25.48
C ALA A 116 12.58 5.63 25.08
N ALA A 117 13.16 4.69 24.33
CA ALA A 117 14.53 4.85 23.77
C ALA A 117 14.62 6.07 22.86
N ALA A 118 13.67 6.26 21.95
CA ALA A 118 13.64 7.42 21.05
C ALA A 118 13.42 8.74 21.79
N LEU A 119 12.72 8.72 22.94
CA LEU A 119 12.49 9.90 23.77
C LEU A 119 13.59 10.10 24.82
N ALA A 120 14.57 9.17 24.94
CA ALA A 120 15.64 9.14 25.94
C ALA A 120 15.13 9.09 27.40
N VAL A 121 14.08 8.29 27.65
CA VAL A 121 13.47 8.06 28.97
C VAL A 121 13.36 6.57 29.27
N ALA A 122 13.06 6.20 30.53
CA ALA A 122 12.75 4.83 30.91
C ALA A 122 11.25 4.56 30.77
N PRO A 123 10.83 3.40 30.20
CA PRO A 123 9.41 3.03 30.15
C PRO A 123 8.92 2.56 31.53
N ALA A 124 7.68 2.92 31.89
CA ALA A 124 7.05 2.51 33.16
C ALA A 124 6.43 1.10 33.07
N ILE A 125 7.21 0.10 32.71
CA ILE A 125 6.76 -1.29 32.58
C ILE A 125 6.55 -1.87 33.98
N THR A 126 5.37 -2.49 34.23
CA THR A 126 5.00 -3.09 35.53
C THR A 126 4.81 -4.61 35.44
N THR A 127 4.96 -5.20 34.26
CA THR A 127 4.77 -6.63 34.03
C THR A 127 5.89 -7.44 34.70
N SER A 128 5.56 -8.17 35.77
CA SER A 128 6.53 -8.88 36.60
C SER A 128 7.44 -9.84 35.82
N GLY A 129 6.89 -10.56 34.82
CA GLY A 129 7.67 -11.47 33.99
C GLY A 129 8.75 -10.74 33.19
N GLU A 130 8.42 -9.61 32.57
CA GLU A 130 9.38 -8.83 31.79
C GLU A 130 10.42 -8.11 32.65
N LEU A 131 10.02 -7.66 33.86
CA LEU A 131 10.96 -7.05 34.80
C LEU A 131 11.98 -8.07 35.32
N ARG A 132 11.56 -9.34 35.53
CA ARG A 132 12.44 -10.40 36.00
C ARG A 132 13.28 -11.04 34.91
N PHE A 133 12.68 -11.25 33.72
CA PHE A 133 13.30 -12.07 32.70
C PHE A 133 13.89 -11.24 31.55
N GLY A 134 13.66 -9.92 31.52
CA GLY A 134 14.13 -9.02 30.47
C GLY A 134 13.38 -9.19 29.12
N THR A 135 12.48 -10.18 29.04
CA THR A 135 11.72 -10.50 27.82
C THR A 135 10.32 -11.01 28.15
N CYS A 136 9.40 -10.90 27.18
CA CYS A 136 8.08 -11.50 27.26
C CYS A 136 8.04 -12.81 26.47
N VAL A 137 8.25 -13.95 27.14
CA VAL A 137 8.22 -15.28 26.48
C VAL A 137 6.85 -15.63 25.88
N LEU A 138 5.77 -14.94 26.31
CA LEU A 138 4.41 -15.12 25.79
C LEU A 138 4.13 -14.31 24.52
N ASN A 139 5.01 -13.40 24.18
CA ASN A 139 4.95 -12.61 22.95
C ASN A 139 6.29 -12.73 22.22
N PRO A 140 6.55 -13.87 21.57
CA PRO A 140 7.79 -14.06 20.82
C PRO A 140 7.89 -13.06 19.67
N PRO A 141 9.12 -12.72 19.22
CA PRO A 141 9.34 -11.76 18.14
C PRO A 141 8.81 -12.29 16.80
N PRO A 142 8.70 -11.43 15.77
CA PRO A 142 8.39 -11.85 14.41
C PRO A 142 9.24 -13.06 13.98
N GLY A 143 8.62 -14.00 13.25
CA GLY A 143 9.24 -15.27 12.90
C GLY A 143 9.02 -16.40 13.91
N TYR A 144 8.37 -16.14 15.02
CA TYR A 144 8.01 -17.15 16.03
C TYR A 144 6.53 -17.05 16.43
N ALA A 145 5.94 -18.15 16.86
CA ALA A 145 4.56 -18.19 17.33
C ALA A 145 4.43 -19.07 18.59
N LEU A 146 3.69 -18.60 19.59
CA LEU A 146 3.39 -19.38 20.80
C LEU A 146 2.32 -20.43 20.50
N ALA A 147 2.53 -21.69 20.92
CA ALA A 147 1.60 -22.78 20.68
C ALA A 147 0.25 -22.57 21.40
N ASP A 148 0.28 -22.25 22.67
CA ASP A 148 -0.91 -22.02 23.50
C ASP A 148 -0.68 -20.94 24.56
N ILE A 149 -1.54 -19.92 24.57
CA ILE A 149 -1.41 -18.80 25.50
C ILE A 149 -1.85 -19.16 26.95
N GLY A 150 -2.79 -20.09 27.10
CA GLY A 150 -3.27 -20.54 28.40
C GLY A 150 -2.18 -21.32 29.15
N GLN A 151 -1.54 -22.25 28.45
CA GLN A 151 -0.37 -22.97 28.96
C GLN A 151 0.79 -22.01 29.22
N GLY A 152 1.07 -21.07 28.30
CA GLY A 152 2.09 -20.06 28.49
C GLY A 152 1.92 -19.26 29.79
N LYS A 153 0.70 -18.85 30.10
CA LYS A 153 0.40 -18.13 31.36
C LYS A 153 0.70 -18.98 32.60
N ARG A 154 0.34 -20.27 32.62
CA ARG A 154 0.67 -21.20 33.70
C ARG A 154 2.18 -21.35 33.82
N PHE A 155 2.89 -21.59 32.73
CA PHE A 155 4.34 -21.72 32.69
C PHE A 155 5.06 -20.50 33.28
N VAL A 156 4.68 -19.28 32.85
CA VAL A 156 5.27 -18.03 33.40
C VAL A 156 4.93 -17.87 34.89
N SER A 157 3.74 -18.27 35.35
CA SER A 157 3.38 -18.26 36.76
C SER A 157 4.30 -19.14 37.60
N ASP A 158 4.62 -20.36 37.09
CA ASP A 158 5.56 -21.27 37.76
C ASP A 158 6.98 -20.70 37.83
N LEU A 159 7.47 -20.05 36.73
CA LEU A 159 8.75 -19.37 36.75
C LEU A 159 8.79 -18.21 37.75
N LEU A 160 7.71 -17.44 37.84
CA LEU A 160 7.60 -16.34 38.81
C LEU A 160 7.54 -16.86 40.27
N ALA A 161 7.00 -18.07 40.47
CA ALA A 161 6.98 -18.78 41.78
C ALA A 161 8.35 -19.38 42.16
N GLY A 162 9.37 -19.29 41.27
CA GLY A 162 10.74 -19.72 41.55
C GLY A 162 11.16 -21.02 40.85
N ALA A 163 10.34 -21.59 39.98
CA ALA A 163 10.73 -22.72 39.18
C ALA A 163 11.86 -22.34 38.17
N SER A 164 12.74 -23.29 37.89
CA SER A 164 13.74 -23.18 36.83
C SER A 164 13.24 -23.78 35.51
N THR A 165 13.84 -23.39 34.41
CA THR A 165 13.53 -23.91 33.08
C THR A 165 14.80 -24.32 32.31
N ARG A 166 14.67 -25.25 31.38
CA ARG A 166 15.67 -25.53 30.33
C ARG A 166 15.13 -25.04 29.00
N ILE A 167 16.04 -24.69 28.08
CA ILE A 167 15.70 -24.27 26.71
C ILE A 167 16.15 -25.40 25.77
N GLU A 168 15.25 -25.88 24.92
CA GLU A 168 15.49 -26.90 23.91
C GLU A 168 15.21 -26.30 22.52
N GLY A 169 16.19 -26.36 21.63
CA GLY A 169 16.16 -25.72 20.31
C GLY A 169 16.79 -24.33 20.30
N ASP A 170 16.81 -23.72 19.12
CA ASP A 170 17.54 -22.48 18.85
C ASP A 170 16.60 -21.27 18.77
N ALA A 171 16.84 -20.29 19.64
CA ALA A 171 16.13 -19.03 19.66
C ALA A 171 17.03 -17.90 20.17
N PRO A 172 17.82 -17.25 19.29
CA PRO A 172 18.79 -16.22 19.69
C PRO A 172 18.22 -15.09 20.54
N TRP A 173 16.94 -14.76 20.36
CA TRP A 173 16.24 -13.74 21.15
C TRP A 173 16.01 -14.13 22.63
N LEU A 174 16.23 -15.40 22.99
CA LEU A 174 16.20 -15.86 24.38
C LEU A 174 17.57 -15.87 25.04
N ASP A 175 18.68 -15.71 24.30
CA ASP A 175 20.03 -15.83 24.84
C ASP A 175 20.32 -14.79 25.92
N ASP A 176 19.88 -13.55 25.71
CA ASP A 176 20.02 -12.45 26.66
C ASP A 176 18.95 -12.43 27.75
N ALA A 177 17.96 -13.35 27.69
CA ALA A 177 16.87 -13.40 28.66
C ALA A 177 17.37 -13.93 30.02
N GLN A 178 17.02 -13.22 31.09
CA GLN A 178 17.36 -13.56 32.48
C GLN A 178 16.44 -14.65 33.05
N LEU A 179 16.26 -15.72 32.30
CA LEU A 179 15.44 -16.86 32.72
C LEU A 179 16.21 -17.70 33.77
N PRO A 180 15.52 -18.25 34.77
CA PRO A 180 16.14 -19.14 35.76
C PRO A 180 16.46 -20.50 35.14
N ARG A 181 17.64 -20.61 34.48
CA ARG A 181 18.05 -21.78 33.70
C ARG A 181 18.69 -22.86 34.56
N SER A 182 18.29 -24.12 34.34
CA SER A 182 18.91 -25.31 34.93
C SER A 182 18.76 -26.49 33.98
N ALA A 183 19.84 -27.24 33.72
CA ALA A 183 19.81 -28.42 32.87
C ALA A 183 18.86 -29.53 33.36
N GLY A 184 18.67 -29.66 34.69
CA GLY A 184 17.75 -30.63 35.30
C GLY A 184 16.36 -30.06 35.57
N ALA A 185 16.00 -28.89 35.03
CA ALA A 185 14.68 -28.28 35.26
C ALA A 185 13.55 -29.16 34.70
N ARG A 186 12.46 -29.28 35.46
CA ARG A 186 11.22 -29.92 34.99
C ARG A 186 10.58 -29.17 33.86
N LEU A 187 10.52 -27.84 33.98
CA LEU A 187 9.94 -27.00 32.93
C LEU A 187 10.88 -26.84 31.75
N ALA A 188 10.34 -26.87 30.53
CA ALA A 188 11.11 -26.70 29.30
C ALA A 188 10.48 -25.65 28.39
N ILE A 189 11.29 -24.74 27.87
CA ILE A 189 10.91 -23.91 26.70
C ILE A 189 11.42 -24.66 25.46
N ARG A 190 10.51 -25.16 24.64
CA ARG A 190 10.85 -25.90 23.40
C ARG A 190 10.62 -25.04 22.18
N ILE A 191 11.68 -24.81 21.44
CA ILE A 191 11.66 -24.14 20.15
C ILE A 191 11.66 -25.23 19.08
N THR A 192 10.49 -25.46 18.47
CA THR A 192 10.31 -26.57 17.54
C THR A 192 9.22 -26.29 16.51
N PRO A 193 9.39 -26.68 15.23
CA PRO A 193 8.32 -26.64 14.25
C PRO A 193 7.26 -27.74 14.44
N ARG A 194 7.51 -28.71 15.30
CA ARG A 194 6.60 -29.85 15.53
C ARG A 194 5.39 -29.44 16.36
N ALA A 195 4.26 -30.09 16.09
CA ALA A 195 3.03 -29.89 16.85
C ALA A 195 3.24 -30.18 18.34
N TRP A 196 2.60 -29.36 19.18
CA TRP A 196 2.62 -29.58 20.61
C TRP A 196 1.73 -30.76 20.99
N ASP A 197 2.22 -31.66 21.85
CA ASP A 197 1.54 -32.87 22.31
C ASP A 197 0.68 -32.67 23.55
N GLY A 198 0.54 -31.43 24.03
CA GLY A 198 -0.32 -31.08 25.17
C GLY A 198 0.37 -31.18 26.55
N ARG A 199 1.69 -31.38 26.63
CA ARG A 199 2.41 -31.50 27.92
C ARG A 199 2.37 -30.18 28.68
N GLU A 200 1.99 -30.26 29.95
CA GLU A 200 1.82 -29.10 30.84
C GLU A 200 3.13 -28.47 31.32
N ASP A 201 4.22 -29.23 31.32
CA ASP A 201 5.54 -28.79 31.75
C ASP A 201 6.36 -28.14 30.60
N GLU A 202 5.78 -27.99 29.42
CA GLU A 202 6.44 -27.41 28.25
C GLU A 202 5.77 -26.11 27.79
N LEU A 203 6.59 -25.09 27.51
CA LEU A 203 6.22 -23.92 26.76
C LEU A 203 6.72 -24.07 25.31
N VAL A 204 5.83 -24.38 24.39
CA VAL A 204 6.23 -24.60 23.00
C VAL A 204 6.10 -23.32 22.18
N ILE A 205 7.17 -22.96 21.51
CA ILE A 205 7.26 -21.82 20.60
C ILE A 205 7.68 -22.34 19.23
N HIS A 206 6.85 -22.10 18.23
CA HIS A 206 7.07 -22.56 16.87
C HIS A 206 7.86 -21.51 16.09
N PRO A 207 9.09 -21.80 15.59
CA PRO A 207 9.73 -20.98 14.58
C PRO A 207 8.92 -21.10 13.29
N ARG A 208 8.68 -20.01 12.58
CA ARG A 208 8.09 -20.01 11.25
C ARG A 208 9.16 -20.46 10.24
N SER A 209 9.41 -21.74 10.20
CA SER A 209 10.50 -22.37 9.46
C SER A 209 10.04 -23.31 8.34
N VAL A 210 8.71 -23.41 8.10
CA VAL A 210 8.13 -24.29 7.08
C VAL A 210 7.58 -23.46 5.93
N VAL A 211 7.88 -23.87 4.69
CA VAL A 211 7.25 -23.33 3.47
C VAL A 211 6.46 -24.45 2.81
N ALA A 212 5.19 -24.20 2.50
CA ALA A 212 4.34 -25.14 1.76
C ALA A 212 4.22 -24.71 0.31
N ALA A 213 4.71 -25.51 -0.62
CA ALA A 213 4.51 -25.30 -2.05
C ALA A 213 3.29 -26.10 -2.53
N VAL A 214 2.40 -25.42 -3.28
CA VAL A 214 1.15 -25.99 -3.79
C VAL A 214 1.10 -25.89 -5.31
N ILE A 215 0.73 -27.00 -5.96
CA ILE A 215 0.35 -27.02 -7.38
C ILE A 215 -1.13 -27.37 -7.50
N LEU A 216 -1.85 -26.56 -8.27
CA LEU A 216 -3.25 -26.80 -8.61
C LEU A 216 -3.35 -27.51 -9.96
N GLN A 217 -4.41 -28.33 -10.15
CA GLN A 217 -4.67 -28.92 -11.46
C GLN A 217 -5.22 -27.89 -12.43
N THR A 218 -4.79 -27.94 -13.67
CA THR A 218 -5.35 -27.12 -14.74
C THR A 218 -6.84 -27.43 -14.90
N GLY A 219 -7.70 -26.41 -14.66
CA GLY A 219 -9.16 -26.55 -14.77
C GLY A 219 -9.87 -27.05 -13.50
N GLU A 220 -9.17 -27.31 -12.40
CA GLU A 220 -9.79 -27.64 -11.12
C GLU A 220 -10.20 -26.37 -10.38
N ALA A 221 -11.50 -26.18 -10.20
CA ALA A 221 -12.03 -25.14 -9.33
C ALA A 221 -11.82 -25.54 -7.87
N CYS A 222 -10.61 -25.34 -7.35
CA CYS A 222 -10.29 -25.66 -5.96
C CYS A 222 -10.71 -24.49 -5.05
N SER A 223 -11.49 -24.79 -4.00
CA SER A 223 -11.85 -23.76 -3.02
C SER A 223 -10.67 -23.41 -2.11
N ALA A 224 -10.68 -22.20 -1.56
CA ALA A 224 -9.67 -21.76 -0.60
C ALA A 224 -9.57 -22.70 0.62
N SER A 225 -10.71 -23.21 1.11
CA SER A 225 -10.73 -24.18 2.22
C SER A 225 -10.06 -25.51 1.83
N ALA A 226 -10.34 -26.03 0.63
CA ALA A 226 -9.73 -27.29 0.18
C ALA A 226 -8.20 -27.17 0.02
N ILE A 227 -7.70 -26.02 -0.44
CA ILE A 227 -6.25 -25.75 -0.49
C ILE A 227 -5.66 -25.70 0.92
N ALA A 228 -6.27 -24.95 1.82
CA ALA A 228 -5.81 -24.81 3.19
C ALA A 228 -5.82 -26.16 3.94
N ASP A 229 -6.85 -26.97 3.73
CA ASP A 229 -6.98 -28.28 4.37
C ASP A 229 -5.93 -29.28 3.84
N ARG A 230 -5.59 -29.25 2.54
CA ARG A 230 -4.48 -30.02 2.00
C ARG A 230 -3.14 -29.64 2.63
N VAL A 231 -2.90 -28.34 2.81
CA VAL A 231 -1.67 -27.87 3.48
C VAL A 231 -1.63 -28.33 4.93
N ARG A 232 -2.74 -28.23 5.68
CA ARG A 232 -2.85 -28.72 7.07
C ARG A 232 -2.62 -30.22 7.15
N ALA A 233 -3.27 -30.99 6.28
CA ALA A 233 -3.08 -32.45 6.24
C ALA A 233 -1.62 -32.83 5.97
N SER A 234 -0.94 -32.12 5.05
CA SER A 234 0.49 -32.35 4.79
C SER A 234 1.37 -32.01 6.00
N LEU A 235 1.08 -30.92 6.73
CA LEU A 235 1.78 -30.58 7.97
C LEU A 235 1.55 -31.66 9.04
N ASP A 236 0.31 -32.07 9.25
CA ASP A 236 -0.08 -33.08 10.25
C ASP A 236 0.59 -34.44 9.95
N ALA A 237 0.67 -34.87 8.69
CA ALA A 237 1.33 -36.10 8.27
C ALA A 237 2.84 -36.14 8.61
N HIS A 238 3.46 -34.95 8.76
CA HIS A 238 4.86 -34.80 9.18
C HIS A 238 5.01 -34.40 10.66
N GLY A 239 3.91 -34.32 11.40
CA GLY A 239 3.90 -33.91 12.81
C GLY A 239 4.32 -32.44 13.01
N LEU A 240 4.06 -31.56 12.03
CA LEU A 240 4.41 -30.15 12.05
C LEU A 240 3.21 -29.30 12.48
N ALA A 241 3.47 -28.24 13.24
CA ALA A 241 2.44 -27.29 13.64
C ALA A 241 2.10 -26.34 12.49
N THR A 242 0.81 -26.03 12.29
CA THR A 242 0.39 -24.99 11.32
C THR A 242 1.03 -23.62 11.65
N LEU A 243 1.27 -23.35 12.94
CA LEU A 243 1.94 -22.12 13.40
C LEU A 243 3.41 -22.01 12.99
N SER A 244 4.04 -23.11 12.56
CA SER A 244 5.41 -23.11 12.03
C SER A 244 5.48 -22.75 10.54
N LEU A 245 4.32 -22.59 9.87
CA LEU A 245 4.27 -22.17 8.47
C LEU A 245 4.71 -20.73 8.32
N ALA A 246 5.69 -20.47 7.43
CA ALA A 246 6.21 -19.15 7.11
C ALA A 246 5.52 -18.53 5.90
N ALA A 247 5.25 -19.34 4.86
CA ALA A 247 4.62 -18.89 3.64
C ALA A 247 3.93 -20.03 2.88
N LEU A 248 2.92 -19.67 2.10
CA LEU A 248 2.38 -20.51 1.02
C LEU A 248 3.05 -20.12 -0.29
N LEU A 249 3.59 -21.08 -1.03
CA LEU A 249 4.29 -20.88 -2.29
C LEU A 249 3.50 -21.49 -3.45
N ALA A 250 3.32 -20.75 -4.54
CA ALA A 250 2.63 -21.21 -5.74
C ALA A 250 3.43 -20.90 -7.02
N ALA A 251 2.98 -21.42 -8.14
CA ALA A 251 3.53 -21.12 -9.45
C ALA A 251 3.19 -19.68 -9.88
N PRO A 252 4.05 -19.00 -10.66
CA PRO A 252 3.80 -17.64 -11.13
C PRO A 252 2.51 -17.49 -11.94
N GLU A 253 2.11 -18.54 -12.67
CA GLU A 253 0.89 -18.58 -13.48
C GLU A 253 -0.39 -18.47 -12.64
N GLU A 254 -0.28 -18.82 -11.36
CA GLU A 254 -1.39 -18.78 -10.39
C GLU A 254 -1.54 -17.43 -9.66
N MET A 255 -0.80 -16.39 -10.06
CA MET A 255 -0.83 -15.08 -9.38
C MET A 255 -2.21 -14.43 -9.31
N THR A 256 -3.09 -14.75 -10.26
CA THR A 256 -4.46 -14.21 -10.31
C THR A 256 -5.48 -15.08 -9.60
N ASN A 257 -5.08 -16.22 -9.07
CA ASN A 257 -5.98 -17.17 -8.41
C ASN A 257 -6.37 -16.69 -7.00
N ALA A 258 -7.62 -16.22 -6.86
CA ALA A 258 -8.14 -15.70 -5.60
C ALA A 258 -8.20 -16.78 -4.50
N ALA A 259 -8.47 -18.05 -4.86
CA ALA A 259 -8.56 -19.12 -3.88
C ALA A 259 -7.23 -19.39 -3.16
N LEU A 260 -6.08 -19.20 -3.84
CA LEU A 260 -4.76 -19.29 -3.21
C LEU A 260 -4.53 -18.12 -2.22
N ALA A 261 -4.94 -16.91 -2.59
CA ALA A 261 -4.81 -15.75 -1.70
C ALA A 261 -5.65 -15.92 -0.44
N ASP A 262 -6.90 -16.38 -0.58
CA ASP A 262 -7.81 -16.64 0.54
C ASP A 262 -7.33 -17.82 1.39
N ALA A 263 -6.75 -18.87 0.78
CA ALA A 263 -6.15 -19.99 1.51
C ALA A 263 -4.95 -19.54 2.35
N ALA A 264 -4.05 -18.75 1.78
CA ALA A 264 -2.91 -18.19 2.51
C ALA A 264 -3.37 -17.30 3.67
N ALA A 265 -4.39 -16.47 3.46
CA ALA A 265 -5.00 -15.65 4.51
C ALA A 265 -5.61 -16.51 5.63
N SER A 266 -6.31 -17.62 5.29
CA SER A 266 -6.88 -18.54 6.29
C SER A 266 -5.83 -19.31 7.07
N LEU A 267 -4.64 -19.52 6.50
CA LEU A 267 -3.46 -20.12 7.15
C LEU A 267 -2.65 -19.08 7.95
N GLY A 268 -2.98 -17.79 7.83
CA GLY A 268 -2.28 -16.69 8.51
C GLY A 268 -0.84 -16.46 8.01
N VAL A 269 -0.59 -16.71 6.72
CA VAL A 269 0.72 -16.58 6.10
C VAL A 269 0.65 -15.81 4.77
N PRO A 270 1.75 -15.16 4.31
CA PRO A 270 1.79 -14.55 3.00
C PRO A 270 1.79 -15.60 1.88
N LEU A 271 1.16 -15.24 0.75
CA LEU A 271 1.27 -15.97 -0.50
C LEU A 271 2.48 -15.45 -1.28
N ARG A 272 3.36 -16.37 -1.68
CA ARG A 272 4.56 -16.10 -2.44
C ARG A 272 4.54 -16.91 -3.75
N PHE A 273 5.27 -16.46 -4.75
CA PHE A 273 5.32 -17.10 -6.05
C PHE A 273 6.75 -17.45 -6.41
N ALA A 274 6.95 -18.66 -6.94
CA ALA A 274 8.24 -19.07 -7.45
C ALA A 274 8.62 -18.19 -8.65
N GLY A 275 9.91 -17.83 -8.77
CA GLY A 275 10.41 -17.05 -9.87
C GLY A 275 11.81 -16.54 -9.59
N ARG A 276 12.61 -16.29 -10.64
CA ARG A 276 13.89 -15.61 -10.48
C ARG A 276 13.62 -14.18 -10.02
N PHE A 277 14.27 -13.75 -8.95
CA PHE A 277 14.63 -12.35 -8.82
C PHE A 277 15.44 -12.01 -10.06
N ALA A 278 14.84 -11.29 -11.00
CA ALA A 278 15.58 -10.73 -12.12
C ALA A 278 16.49 -9.64 -11.54
N GLY A 279 17.69 -10.03 -11.12
CA GLY A 279 18.77 -9.12 -10.81
C GLY A 279 19.30 -8.42 -12.07
N ARG A 280 18.41 -7.86 -12.91
CA ARG A 280 18.81 -7.05 -14.07
C ARG A 280 19.37 -5.68 -13.72
N PHE A 281 19.27 -5.26 -12.44
CA PHE A 281 19.76 -3.94 -12.02
C PHE A 281 21.21 -3.91 -11.54
N ALA A 282 21.86 -5.05 -11.29
CA ALA A 282 23.28 -5.07 -10.94
C ALA A 282 24.21 -5.00 -12.17
N GLU A 283 23.74 -5.46 -13.34
CA GLU A 283 24.54 -5.42 -14.58
C GLU A 283 24.39 -4.10 -15.33
N GLY A 284 23.25 -3.43 -15.30
CA GLY A 284 23.02 -2.17 -16.00
C GLY A 284 23.74 -0.93 -15.43
N LEU A 285 24.16 -0.96 -14.15
CA LEU A 285 24.96 0.13 -13.56
C LEU A 285 26.46 0.00 -13.86
N ALA A 286 26.95 -1.24 -14.07
CA ALA A 286 28.34 -1.46 -14.47
C ALA A 286 28.57 -1.16 -15.97
N GLU A 287 27.58 -1.42 -16.83
CA GLU A 287 27.67 -1.12 -18.26
C GLU A 287 27.46 0.37 -18.58
N SER A 288 26.64 1.11 -17.80
CA SER A 288 26.44 2.55 -17.98
C SER A 288 27.68 3.40 -17.66
N GLU A 289 28.53 2.97 -16.72
CA GLU A 289 29.80 3.67 -16.42
C GLU A 289 30.91 3.36 -17.41
N VAL A 290 30.85 2.22 -18.10
CA VAL A 290 31.81 1.85 -19.15
C VAL A 290 31.42 2.42 -20.51
N ALA A 291 30.13 2.49 -20.82
CA ALA A 291 29.62 3.05 -22.10
C ALA A 291 29.84 4.57 -22.19
N SER A 292 29.74 5.33 -21.11
CA SER A 292 29.97 6.78 -21.14
C SER A 292 31.44 7.20 -21.37
N ARG A 293 32.40 6.25 -21.38
CA ARG A 293 33.81 6.49 -21.70
C ARG A 293 34.24 6.04 -23.11
N ALA A 294 33.39 5.31 -23.83
CA ALA A 294 33.72 4.76 -25.15
C ALA A 294 33.03 5.46 -26.35
N GLU A 295 32.06 6.34 -26.12
CA GLU A 295 31.26 6.98 -27.19
C GLU A 295 31.79 8.33 -27.68
N SER A 296 33.09 8.56 -27.64
CA SER A 296 33.65 9.72 -28.36
C SER A 296 34.43 9.39 -29.63
N GLN A 297 34.48 8.15 -30.09
CA GLN A 297 35.12 7.82 -31.39
C GLN A 297 34.61 6.48 -31.95
N ALA A 298 33.84 6.51 -32.99
CA ALA A 298 33.73 5.65 -34.16
C ALA A 298 32.28 5.40 -34.60
N GLU A 299 32.00 5.96 -35.73
CA GLU A 299 30.75 6.02 -36.47
C GLU A 299 30.25 4.67 -37.01
N SER A 300 28.87 4.54 -37.00
CA SER A 300 28.00 4.25 -38.18
C SER A 300 28.53 3.25 -39.21
N GLU A 301 28.05 2.05 -39.24
CA GLU A 301 27.59 1.21 -40.39
C GLU A 301 27.54 -0.30 -40.13
N ALA A 302 27.86 -0.81 -38.91
CA ALA A 302 27.88 -2.24 -38.64
C ALA A 302 26.76 -2.75 -37.67
N GLN A 303 25.89 -1.87 -37.18
CA GLN A 303 24.95 -2.21 -36.08
C GLN A 303 23.61 -2.82 -36.52
N SER A 304 23.17 -2.67 -37.76
CA SER A 304 21.82 -3.10 -38.18
C SER A 304 21.67 -4.60 -38.50
N GLN A 305 22.77 -5.33 -38.68
CA GLN A 305 22.70 -6.79 -38.96
C GLN A 305 22.97 -7.71 -37.75
N ALA A 306 23.58 -7.22 -36.69
CA ALA A 306 23.86 -8.00 -35.48
C ALA A 306 22.67 -8.05 -34.52
N GLU A 307 21.87 -6.99 -34.44
CA GLU A 307 20.70 -6.93 -33.55
C GLU A 307 19.53 -7.83 -33.98
N SER A 308 19.35 -8.03 -35.30
CA SER A 308 18.31 -8.91 -35.85
C SER A 308 18.55 -10.39 -35.59
N GLN A 309 19.80 -10.82 -35.42
CA GLN A 309 20.13 -12.22 -35.14
C GLN A 309 20.20 -12.57 -33.64
N ALA A 310 20.44 -11.59 -32.77
CA ALA A 310 20.46 -11.77 -31.33
C ALA A 310 19.05 -11.86 -30.73
N GLN A 311 18.08 -11.12 -31.28
CA GLN A 311 16.68 -11.17 -30.84
C GLN A 311 15.97 -12.46 -31.18
N SER A 312 16.29 -13.11 -32.32
CA SER A 312 15.63 -14.36 -32.73
C SER A 312 16.09 -15.61 -31.94
N GLN A 313 17.19 -15.53 -31.20
CA GLN A 313 17.71 -16.67 -30.40
C GLN A 313 17.41 -16.56 -28.90
N ALA A 314 16.94 -15.40 -28.40
CA ALA A 314 16.63 -15.20 -26.99
C ALA A 314 15.20 -15.62 -26.61
N GLU A 315 14.23 -15.51 -27.55
CA GLU A 315 12.82 -15.82 -27.28
C GLU A 315 12.52 -17.31 -26.97
N PRO A 316 13.13 -18.33 -27.66
CA PRO A 316 12.80 -19.72 -27.36
C PRO A 316 13.31 -20.20 -25.99
N ARG A 317 14.41 -19.61 -25.47
CA ARG A 317 14.97 -20.01 -24.17
C ARG A 317 14.20 -19.45 -22.97
N ALA A 318 13.62 -18.27 -23.08
CA ALA A 318 12.79 -17.70 -22.02
C ALA A 318 11.45 -18.44 -21.89
N ALA A 319 10.82 -18.81 -23.03
CA ALA A 319 9.59 -19.58 -23.05
C ALA A 319 9.80 -21.03 -22.54
N GLN A 320 10.93 -21.68 -22.86
CA GLN A 320 11.26 -23.00 -22.34
C GLN A 320 11.58 -22.97 -20.83
N ALA A 321 12.25 -21.95 -20.31
CA ALA A 321 12.49 -21.81 -18.88
C ALA A 321 11.18 -21.59 -18.08
N HIS A 322 10.17 -20.94 -18.64
CA HIS A 322 8.84 -20.81 -18.02
C HIS A 322 8.05 -22.13 -17.96
N MET A 323 8.26 -23.05 -18.90
CA MET A 323 7.54 -24.33 -18.94
C MET A 323 8.11 -25.41 -18.00
N GLU A 324 9.36 -25.31 -17.53
CA GLU A 324 9.98 -26.32 -16.67
C GLU A 324 9.65 -26.19 -15.18
N TYR A 325 9.20 -25.01 -14.70
CA TYR A 325 8.95 -24.77 -13.27
C TYR A 325 7.59 -25.27 -12.76
N SER A 326 6.70 -25.69 -13.63
CA SER A 326 5.30 -26.02 -13.31
C SER A 326 5.05 -27.49 -12.96
N ARG A 327 6.08 -28.33 -12.90
CA ARG A 327 5.89 -29.79 -12.92
C ARG A 327 5.80 -30.47 -11.56
N SER A 328 6.34 -29.90 -10.49
CA SER A 328 6.19 -30.46 -9.14
C SER A 328 6.26 -29.38 -8.05
N PRO A 329 5.61 -29.60 -6.88
CA PRO A 329 5.74 -28.67 -5.74
C PRO A 329 7.19 -28.54 -5.27
N THR A 330 7.99 -29.59 -5.35
CA THR A 330 9.41 -29.61 -4.98
C THR A 330 10.23 -28.68 -5.88
N SER A 331 9.94 -28.63 -7.19
CA SER A 331 10.64 -27.71 -8.11
C SER A 331 10.33 -26.24 -7.81
N LEU A 332 9.13 -25.91 -7.31
CA LEU A 332 8.80 -24.58 -6.84
C LEU A 332 9.65 -24.18 -5.63
N LEU A 333 9.84 -25.08 -4.65
CA LEU A 333 10.70 -24.86 -3.49
C LEU A 333 12.15 -24.57 -3.92
N GLN A 334 12.70 -25.37 -4.83
CA GLN A 334 14.06 -25.19 -5.36
C GLN A 334 14.23 -23.85 -6.09
N ALA A 335 13.20 -23.41 -6.81
CA ALA A 335 13.22 -22.14 -7.52
C ALA A 335 13.13 -20.92 -6.60
N ALA A 336 12.41 -21.03 -5.47
CA ALA A 336 12.07 -19.91 -4.60
C ALA A 336 12.98 -19.76 -3.38
N LEU A 337 13.53 -20.86 -2.84
CA LEU A 337 14.31 -20.84 -1.61
C LEU A 337 15.80 -20.67 -1.88
N ARG A 338 16.46 -19.81 -1.12
CA ARG A 338 17.91 -19.52 -1.16
C ARG A 338 18.60 -19.80 0.19
N ILE A 339 17.89 -20.47 1.09
CA ILE A 339 18.35 -20.85 2.42
C ILE A 339 18.48 -22.38 2.51
N PRO A 340 19.24 -22.90 3.47
CA PRO A 340 19.26 -24.34 3.74
C PRO A 340 17.88 -24.85 4.16
N TYR A 341 17.43 -25.96 3.58
CA TYR A 341 16.18 -26.62 3.95
C TYR A 341 16.23 -28.11 3.62
N GLU A 342 15.41 -28.88 4.32
CA GLU A 342 15.07 -30.26 4.02
C GLU A 342 13.73 -30.29 3.31
N THR A 343 13.63 -30.99 2.19
CA THR A 343 12.35 -31.25 1.51
C THR A 343 11.66 -32.42 2.17
N LEU A 344 10.42 -32.22 2.61
CA LEU A 344 9.55 -33.28 3.08
C LEU A 344 8.57 -33.60 1.97
N PRO A 345 8.67 -34.80 1.37
CA PRO A 345 7.85 -35.18 0.21
C PRO A 345 6.38 -35.33 0.59
N GLY A 346 5.47 -35.00 -0.33
CA GLY A 346 4.05 -35.30 -0.23
C GLY A 346 3.78 -36.81 -0.17
N GLU A 347 2.58 -37.23 0.24
CA GLU A 347 2.22 -38.65 0.42
C GLU A 347 2.41 -39.50 -0.84
N HIS A 348 2.34 -38.92 -2.03
CA HIS A 348 2.47 -39.61 -3.32
C HIS A 348 3.93 -39.85 -3.77
N GLU A 349 4.89 -39.05 -3.32
CA GLU A 349 6.32 -39.24 -3.64
C GLU A 349 6.95 -40.47 -2.94
N LYS A 350 6.33 -40.98 -1.87
CA LYS A 350 6.86 -42.12 -1.09
C LYS A 350 6.85 -43.47 -1.84
N HIS A 351 6.16 -43.56 -2.97
CA HIS A 351 5.97 -44.81 -3.70
C HIS A 351 6.76 -44.93 -5.00
N GLY A 352 7.67 -44.02 -5.31
CA GLY A 352 8.63 -44.15 -6.42
C GLY A 352 8.04 -44.16 -7.84
N GLN A 353 6.75 -43.86 -8.00
CA GLN A 353 6.10 -43.63 -9.28
C GLN A 353 5.93 -42.13 -9.46
N TYR A 354 6.82 -41.51 -10.22
CA TYR A 354 6.65 -40.19 -10.77
C TYR A 354 5.54 -40.26 -11.83
N ASP A 355 4.32 -40.05 -11.41
CA ASP A 355 3.24 -39.78 -12.35
C ASP A 355 3.43 -38.32 -12.86
N GLU A 356 3.39 -38.12 -14.17
CA GLU A 356 3.61 -36.81 -14.85
C GLU A 356 2.67 -35.69 -14.37
N HIS A 357 1.84 -35.96 -13.37
CA HIS A 357 0.79 -35.09 -12.81
C HIS A 357 0.82 -35.09 -11.28
N ASP A 358 1.99 -34.98 -10.67
CA ASP A 358 2.11 -34.98 -9.20
C ASP A 358 1.42 -33.79 -8.58
N LYS A 359 0.23 -34.09 -8.08
CA LYS A 359 -0.84 -33.20 -7.60
C LYS A 359 -0.69 -33.08 -6.09
N GLY A 360 0.01 -32.04 -5.58
CA GLY A 360 0.17 -32.08 -4.16
C GLY A 360 0.73 -30.82 -3.51
N VAL A 361 1.04 -31.04 -2.26
CA VAL A 361 1.75 -30.11 -1.40
C VAL A 361 3.10 -30.73 -1.08
N ALA A 362 4.19 -29.98 -1.29
CA ALA A 362 5.50 -30.30 -0.74
C ALA A 362 5.87 -29.29 0.33
N LEU A 363 6.55 -29.76 1.38
CA LEU A 363 7.00 -28.92 2.48
C LEU A 363 8.53 -28.79 2.41
N ALA A 364 9.02 -27.57 2.67
CA ALA A 364 10.42 -27.30 2.97
C ALA A 364 10.53 -26.93 4.44
N LEU A 365 11.42 -27.62 5.14
CA LEU A 365 11.72 -27.36 6.55
C LEU A 365 13.13 -26.75 6.67
N SER A 366 13.22 -25.51 7.14
CA SER A 366 14.47 -24.83 7.46
C SER A 366 14.89 -25.07 8.91
N PRO A 367 16.18 -25.12 9.23
CA PRO A 367 16.67 -25.18 10.60
C PRO A 367 16.36 -23.91 11.40
N LEU A 368 16.15 -22.78 10.73
CA LEU A 368 15.89 -21.46 11.35
C LEU A 368 14.55 -20.90 10.89
N ALA A 369 14.03 -19.94 11.66
CA ALA A 369 12.90 -19.14 11.22
C ALA A 369 13.20 -18.41 9.91
N ILE A 370 12.24 -18.37 8.99
CA ILE A 370 12.37 -17.80 7.65
C ILE A 370 11.69 -16.44 7.62
N ASP A 371 12.37 -15.45 7.08
CA ASP A 371 11.71 -14.21 6.65
C ASP A 371 10.94 -14.49 5.34
N PRO A 372 9.59 -14.41 5.34
CA PRO A 372 8.80 -14.69 4.15
C PRO A 372 9.14 -13.79 2.96
N ASP A 373 9.68 -12.59 3.19
CA ASP A 373 10.05 -11.68 2.10
C ASP A 373 11.28 -12.14 1.32
N THR A 374 12.05 -13.09 1.86
CA THR A 374 13.17 -13.75 1.17
C THR A 374 12.74 -14.92 0.28
N ILE A 375 11.46 -15.34 0.32
CA ILE A 375 10.92 -16.46 -0.45
C ILE A 375 10.34 -15.94 -1.75
N GLY A 376 10.87 -16.40 -2.90
CA GLY A 376 10.32 -16.06 -4.21
C GLY A 376 9.95 -14.58 -4.35
N ARG A 377 8.76 -14.28 -4.87
CA ARG A 377 8.23 -12.92 -5.00
C ARG A 377 6.78 -12.80 -4.53
N ALA A 378 6.38 -11.64 -4.05
CA ALA A 378 4.98 -11.30 -3.84
C ALA A 378 4.28 -11.07 -5.20
N ARG A 379 2.94 -11.10 -5.24
CA ARG A 379 2.19 -10.53 -6.35
C ARG A 379 2.36 -9.02 -6.32
N GLY A 380 2.85 -8.44 -7.40
CA GLY A 380 3.01 -7.02 -7.46
C GLY A 380 1.70 -6.27 -7.65
N ARG A 381 1.71 -5.00 -7.27
CA ARG A 381 0.54 -4.12 -7.36
C ARG A 381 0.90 -2.84 -8.09
N LEU A 382 0.03 -2.42 -9.01
CA LEU A 382 0.06 -1.10 -9.61
C LEU A 382 -1.22 -0.35 -9.25
N THR A 383 -1.10 0.73 -8.48
CA THR A 383 -2.25 1.56 -8.11
C THR A 383 -2.14 2.92 -8.79
N VAL A 384 -3.07 3.23 -9.68
CA VAL A 384 -3.16 4.55 -10.33
C VAL A 384 -4.08 5.43 -9.50
N ILE A 385 -3.56 6.54 -8.99
CA ILE A 385 -4.30 7.38 -8.04
C ILE A 385 -4.48 8.81 -8.52
N GLY A 386 -5.58 9.42 -8.12
CA GLY A 386 -5.80 10.86 -8.20
C GLY A 386 -5.42 11.55 -6.91
N LEU A 387 -4.51 12.53 -7.00
CA LEU A 387 -4.08 13.36 -5.86
C LEU A 387 -5.11 14.44 -5.48
N GLY A 388 -6.22 14.54 -6.23
CA GLY A 388 -7.09 15.70 -6.15
C GLY A 388 -6.46 16.96 -6.77
N PRO A 389 -7.05 18.15 -6.55
CA PRO A 389 -6.60 19.38 -7.19
C PRO A 389 -5.33 19.96 -6.53
N GLY A 390 -4.91 19.47 -5.36
CA GLY A 390 -3.65 19.85 -4.73
C GLY A 390 -3.70 20.03 -3.20
N SER A 391 -4.88 20.15 -2.59
CA SER A 391 -5.04 20.11 -1.13
C SER A 391 -5.05 18.68 -0.62
N ALA A 392 -4.35 18.42 0.49
CA ALA A 392 -4.38 17.13 1.15
C ALA A 392 -5.81 16.72 1.61
N GLU A 393 -6.64 17.70 1.97
CA GLU A 393 -8.05 17.49 2.37
C GLU A 393 -8.94 16.96 1.21
N LEU A 394 -8.55 17.26 -0.03
CA LEU A 394 -9.25 16.81 -1.24
C LEU A 394 -8.64 15.54 -1.83
N MET A 395 -7.62 14.97 -1.21
CA MET A 395 -7.12 13.63 -1.53
C MET A 395 -8.00 12.59 -0.84
N VAL A 396 -8.50 11.63 -1.60
CA VAL A 396 -9.32 10.56 -1.01
C VAL A 396 -8.48 9.68 -0.07
N PRO A 397 -9.02 9.23 1.07
CA PRO A 397 -8.27 8.44 2.06
C PRO A 397 -7.64 7.16 1.48
N ALA A 398 -8.29 6.54 0.48
CA ALA A 398 -7.76 5.36 -0.20
C ALA A 398 -6.47 5.67 -0.99
N ALA A 399 -6.39 6.84 -1.63
CA ALA A 399 -5.18 7.28 -2.34
C ALA A 399 -4.02 7.55 -1.36
N ARG A 400 -4.32 8.17 -0.19
CA ARG A 400 -3.32 8.37 0.86
C ARG A 400 -2.75 7.05 1.36
N ARG A 401 -3.61 6.08 1.68
CA ARG A 401 -3.16 4.74 2.09
C ARG A 401 -2.30 4.06 1.03
N ALA A 402 -2.71 4.14 -0.25
CA ALA A 402 -1.92 3.57 -1.33
C ALA A 402 -0.51 4.18 -1.42
N LEU A 403 -0.38 5.50 -1.24
CA LEU A 403 0.91 6.18 -1.14
C LEU A 403 1.73 5.70 0.05
N ASP A 404 1.09 5.54 1.22
CA ASP A 404 1.77 5.11 2.44
C ASP A 404 2.26 3.64 2.34
N GLU A 405 1.57 2.78 1.58
CA GLU A 405 1.94 1.37 1.36
C GLU A 405 2.91 1.15 0.20
N ALA A 406 3.11 2.15 -0.66
CA ALA A 406 3.93 2.00 -1.86
C ALA A 406 5.42 1.86 -1.56
N THR A 407 6.11 1.04 -2.35
CA THR A 407 7.59 0.99 -2.40
C THR A 407 8.13 1.93 -3.47
N ASP A 408 7.37 2.14 -4.54
CA ASP A 408 7.77 2.92 -5.71
C ASP A 408 6.65 3.91 -6.09
N ILE A 409 7.02 5.16 -6.36
CA ILE A 409 6.09 6.22 -6.74
C ILE A 409 6.50 6.81 -8.07
N LEU A 410 5.63 6.68 -9.06
CA LEU A 410 5.85 7.17 -10.41
C LEU A 410 4.90 8.31 -10.75
N GLY A 411 5.36 9.26 -11.53
CA GLY A 411 4.52 10.32 -12.02
C GLY A 411 5.30 11.46 -12.68
N TYR A 412 4.56 12.43 -13.23
CA TYR A 412 5.14 13.71 -13.61
C TYR A 412 5.75 14.37 -12.37
N GLU A 413 6.98 14.86 -12.46
CA GLU A 413 7.77 15.35 -11.32
C GLU A 413 6.99 16.32 -10.41
N THR A 414 6.20 17.23 -11.02
CA THR A 414 5.36 18.17 -10.27
C THR A 414 4.31 17.46 -9.42
N TYR A 415 3.71 16.37 -9.93
CA TYR A 415 2.68 15.62 -9.20
C TYR A 415 3.27 14.75 -8.11
N VAL A 416 4.46 14.18 -8.35
CA VAL A 416 5.19 13.46 -7.29
C VAL A 416 5.51 14.38 -6.11
N LYS A 417 5.94 15.62 -6.37
CA LYS A 417 6.14 16.63 -5.31
C LYS A 417 4.85 16.96 -4.56
N MET A 418 3.69 16.92 -5.22
CA MET A 418 2.38 17.15 -4.59
C MET A 418 1.90 15.96 -3.74
N ALA A 419 2.40 14.75 -4.00
CA ALA A 419 2.02 13.56 -3.26
C ALA A 419 2.61 13.51 -1.84
N GLY A 420 3.62 14.33 -1.54
CA GLY A 420 4.34 14.36 -0.27
C GLY A 420 3.50 14.76 0.95
N PRO A 421 4.04 14.54 2.17
CA PRO A 421 5.36 13.97 2.41
C PRO A 421 5.44 12.47 2.09
N LEU A 422 6.58 12.02 1.55
CA LEU A 422 6.88 10.63 1.23
C LEU A 422 7.85 10.06 2.27
N ARG A 423 7.83 8.74 2.48
CA ARG A 423 8.78 8.06 3.37
C ARG A 423 10.17 8.01 2.71
N ALA A 424 11.23 8.01 3.53
CA ALA A 424 12.62 8.02 3.07
C ALA A 424 13.04 6.72 2.33
N ASP A 425 12.33 5.61 2.58
CA ASP A 425 12.56 4.31 1.96
C ASP A 425 11.84 4.12 0.61
N GLN A 426 10.95 5.05 0.24
CA GLN A 426 10.23 4.99 -1.03
C GLN A 426 11.10 5.47 -2.20
N ARG A 427 11.07 4.73 -3.29
CA ARG A 427 11.76 5.10 -4.53
C ARG A 427 10.88 5.98 -5.38
N VAL A 428 11.42 7.10 -5.82
CA VAL A 428 10.70 8.09 -6.62
C VAL A 428 11.21 8.06 -8.05
N HIS A 429 10.29 7.89 -9.00
CA HIS A 429 10.54 7.86 -10.45
C HIS A 429 9.81 9.04 -11.10
N GLY A 430 10.43 10.22 -11.07
CA GLY A 430 9.93 11.40 -11.75
C GLY A 430 10.29 11.37 -13.24
N THR A 431 9.32 11.68 -14.11
CA THR A 431 9.54 11.73 -15.57
C THR A 431 8.97 13.02 -16.17
N ASP A 432 9.31 13.32 -17.43
CA ASP A 432 8.72 14.44 -18.17
C ASP A 432 7.25 14.13 -18.55
N ASN A 433 6.47 15.17 -18.80
CA ASN A 433 5.03 15.08 -19.09
C ASN A 433 4.71 14.40 -20.44
N ARG A 434 5.67 14.28 -21.33
CA ARG A 434 5.49 13.71 -22.70
C ARG A 434 5.66 12.19 -22.78
N GLU A 435 6.02 11.54 -21.68
CA GLU A 435 6.40 10.11 -21.62
C GLU A 435 5.32 9.24 -20.97
N GLU A 436 4.04 9.50 -21.27
CA GLU A 436 2.92 8.83 -20.59
C GLU A 436 2.95 7.29 -20.79
N MET A 437 3.13 6.83 -22.03
CA MET A 437 3.19 5.39 -22.35
C MET A 437 4.44 4.72 -21.79
N GLN A 438 5.60 5.37 -21.85
CA GLN A 438 6.83 4.85 -21.28
C GLN A 438 6.72 4.72 -19.77
N ARG A 439 6.14 5.72 -19.10
CA ARG A 439 5.87 5.69 -17.66
C ARG A 439 4.91 4.55 -17.28
N ALA A 440 3.87 4.31 -18.08
CA ALA A 440 2.92 3.23 -17.86
C ALA A 440 3.62 1.86 -17.97
N ARG A 441 4.46 1.65 -18.99
CA ARG A 441 5.26 0.44 -19.18
C ARG A 441 6.21 0.22 -18.02
N HIS A 442 6.97 1.24 -17.62
CA HIS A 442 7.90 1.17 -16.49
C HIS A 442 7.19 0.83 -15.17
N ALA A 443 5.98 1.33 -14.96
CA ALA A 443 5.18 0.97 -13.80
C ALA A 443 4.79 -0.52 -13.78
N PHE A 444 4.44 -1.10 -14.94
CA PHE A 444 4.18 -2.53 -15.05
C PHE A 444 5.45 -3.37 -14.87
N GLU A 445 6.59 -2.94 -15.40
CA GLU A 445 7.88 -3.61 -15.19
C GLU A 445 8.19 -3.73 -13.70
N LEU A 446 8.14 -2.62 -12.96
CA LEU A 446 8.35 -2.62 -11.52
C LEU A 446 7.32 -3.46 -10.76
N ALA A 447 6.04 -3.36 -11.13
CA ALA A 447 4.99 -4.14 -10.47
C ALA A 447 5.13 -5.63 -10.78
N SER A 448 5.53 -6.02 -12.00
CA SER A 448 5.73 -7.44 -12.35
C SER A 448 6.90 -8.08 -11.58
N GLU A 449 7.81 -7.28 -11.02
CA GLU A 449 8.86 -7.73 -10.09
C GLU A 449 8.35 -7.99 -8.66
N GLY A 450 7.05 -7.79 -8.38
CA GLY A 450 6.46 -7.99 -7.06
C GLY A 450 6.41 -6.73 -6.18
N ARG A 451 6.68 -5.56 -6.75
CA ARG A 451 6.68 -4.28 -6.03
C ARG A 451 5.28 -3.71 -5.86
N SER A 452 5.11 -2.87 -4.85
CA SER A 452 3.92 -2.03 -4.65
C SER A 452 4.16 -0.67 -5.28
N VAL A 453 3.63 -0.48 -6.48
CA VAL A 453 3.86 0.71 -7.32
C VAL A 453 2.64 1.63 -7.28
N VAL A 454 2.85 2.91 -7.05
CA VAL A 454 1.80 3.93 -7.16
C VAL A 454 2.13 4.89 -8.31
N MET A 455 1.18 5.05 -9.22
CA MET A 455 1.24 6.07 -10.27
C MET A 455 0.34 7.24 -9.89
N VAL A 456 0.93 8.43 -9.78
CA VAL A 456 0.21 9.63 -9.35
C VAL A 456 -0.25 10.49 -10.53
N SER A 457 -1.47 10.99 -10.44
CA SER A 457 -2.05 11.99 -11.35
C SER A 457 -2.66 13.14 -10.55
N SER A 458 -2.62 14.35 -11.09
CA SER A 458 -3.40 15.47 -10.54
C SER A 458 -4.88 15.26 -10.83
N GLY A 459 -5.76 15.68 -9.93
CA GLY A 459 -7.20 15.52 -10.08
C GLY A 459 -7.66 14.08 -9.96
N ASP A 460 -8.41 13.60 -10.92
CA ASP A 460 -8.87 12.22 -11.06
C ASP A 460 -8.04 11.50 -12.13
N PRO A 461 -7.57 10.25 -11.92
CA PRO A 461 -6.69 9.57 -12.87
C PRO A 461 -7.39 9.14 -14.16
N GLY A 462 -8.73 9.05 -14.18
CA GLY A 462 -9.56 8.72 -15.34
C GLY A 462 -9.98 9.94 -16.16
N VAL A 463 -9.70 11.17 -15.68
CA VAL A 463 -10.11 12.39 -16.37
C VAL A 463 -8.91 13.07 -17.04
N PHE A 464 -8.66 12.75 -18.29
CA PHE A 464 -7.52 13.26 -19.11
C PHE A 464 -6.16 13.07 -18.42
N ALA A 465 -5.96 11.92 -17.78
CA ALA A 465 -4.81 11.59 -16.97
C ALA A 465 -4.34 10.14 -17.18
N MET A 466 -3.51 9.60 -16.27
CA MET A 466 -2.72 8.39 -16.52
C MET A 466 -3.48 7.07 -16.61
N ALA A 467 -4.75 6.97 -16.12
CA ALA A 467 -5.46 5.69 -16.12
C ALA A 467 -5.65 5.12 -17.53
N ALA A 468 -5.96 5.97 -18.53
CA ALA A 468 -6.11 5.53 -19.91
C ALA A 468 -4.78 4.99 -20.47
N ALA A 469 -3.67 5.70 -20.29
CA ALA A 469 -2.36 5.26 -20.76
C ALA A 469 -1.90 3.94 -20.10
N VAL A 470 -2.22 3.74 -18.82
CA VAL A 470 -1.93 2.48 -18.12
C VAL A 470 -2.76 1.33 -18.69
N LEU A 471 -4.05 1.55 -18.94
CA LEU A 471 -4.91 0.52 -19.55
C LEU A 471 -4.52 0.23 -21.01
N GLU A 472 -4.17 1.24 -21.80
CA GLU A 472 -3.65 1.06 -23.17
C GLU A 472 -2.33 0.26 -23.17
N ALA A 473 -1.44 0.52 -22.21
CA ALA A 473 -0.18 -0.23 -22.08
C ALA A 473 -0.45 -1.70 -21.76
N LEU A 474 -1.42 -1.98 -20.87
CA LEU A 474 -1.81 -3.35 -20.53
C LEU A 474 -2.50 -4.06 -21.71
N ASP A 475 -3.47 -3.40 -22.35
CA ASP A 475 -4.25 -3.96 -23.47
C ASP A 475 -3.36 -4.33 -24.66
N THR A 476 -2.35 -3.51 -24.94
CA THR A 476 -1.40 -3.74 -26.04
C THR A 476 -0.22 -4.65 -25.68
N SER A 477 -0.08 -5.02 -24.39
CA SER A 477 1.00 -5.89 -23.93
C SER A 477 0.69 -7.35 -24.18
N GLY A 478 1.63 -8.09 -24.74
CA GLY A 478 1.61 -9.56 -24.80
C GLY A 478 2.29 -10.23 -23.59
N ASP A 479 2.76 -9.45 -22.60
CA ASP A 479 3.49 -9.99 -21.45
C ASP A 479 2.51 -10.53 -20.37
N PRO A 480 2.48 -11.84 -20.12
CA PRO A 480 1.61 -12.42 -19.10
C PRO A 480 1.94 -11.95 -17.68
N ALA A 481 3.17 -11.49 -17.42
CA ALA A 481 3.55 -10.96 -16.12
C ALA A 481 2.84 -9.64 -15.81
N TRP A 482 2.53 -8.83 -16.83
CA TRP A 482 1.75 -7.60 -16.65
C TRP A 482 0.28 -7.92 -16.36
N ALA A 483 -0.29 -8.93 -17.03
CA ALA A 483 -1.66 -9.39 -16.75
C ALA A 483 -1.82 -9.94 -15.33
N ALA A 484 -0.75 -10.44 -14.72
CA ALA A 484 -0.74 -10.94 -13.35
C ALA A 484 -0.68 -9.85 -12.27
N VAL A 485 -0.32 -8.60 -12.62
CA VAL A 485 -0.25 -7.46 -11.69
C VAL A 485 -1.64 -7.17 -11.08
N ASP A 486 -1.69 -6.88 -9.77
CA ASP A 486 -2.89 -6.35 -9.09
C ASP A 486 -3.07 -4.87 -9.46
N LEU A 487 -3.75 -4.62 -10.60
CA LEU A 487 -4.01 -3.26 -11.08
C LEU A 487 -5.23 -2.67 -10.36
N ARG A 488 -5.04 -1.48 -9.78
CA ARG A 488 -6.11 -0.71 -9.13
C ARG A 488 -6.14 0.72 -9.64
N ILE A 489 -7.34 1.27 -9.81
CA ILE A 489 -7.55 2.68 -10.15
C ILE A 489 -8.38 3.29 -9.04
N LEU A 490 -7.81 4.29 -8.35
CA LEU A 490 -8.50 4.99 -7.25
C LEU A 490 -8.86 6.40 -7.71
N PRO A 491 -10.15 6.79 -7.58
CA PRO A 491 -10.61 8.09 -8.04
C PRO A 491 -9.99 9.24 -7.25
N GLY A 492 -10.10 10.44 -7.80
CA GLY A 492 -9.72 11.68 -7.14
C GLY A 492 -10.69 12.82 -7.45
N VAL A 493 -10.63 13.90 -6.69
CA VAL A 493 -11.43 15.09 -6.96
C VAL A 493 -10.85 15.84 -8.15
N SER A 494 -11.56 15.86 -9.28
CA SER A 494 -11.09 16.55 -10.49
C SER A 494 -11.11 18.08 -10.33
N ALA A 495 -10.31 18.79 -11.10
CA ALA A 495 -10.26 20.26 -11.07
C ALA A 495 -11.62 20.91 -11.39
N ALA A 496 -12.41 20.29 -12.29
CA ALA A 496 -13.74 20.78 -12.61
C ALA A 496 -14.69 20.69 -11.41
N MET A 497 -14.70 19.54 -10.70
CA MET A 497 -15.53 19.34 -9.52
C MET A 497 -15.12 20.26 -8.36
N ALA A 498 -13.81 20.41 -8.14
CA ALA A 498 -13.31 21.32 -7.10
C ALA A 498 -13.66 22.79 -7.39
N THR A 499 -13.51 23.23 -8.64
CA THR A 499 -13.89 24.59 -9.07
C THR A 499 -15.40 24.82 -8.92
N ALA A 500 -16.20 23.86 -9.36
CA ALA A 500 -17.64 23.93 -9.27
C ALA A 500 -18.13 24.04 -7.81
N ALA A 501 -17.55 23.23 -6.91
CA ALA A 501 -17.89 23.25 -5.49
C ALA A 501 -17.59 24.60 -4.82
N GLN A 502 -16.49 25.26 -5.19
CA GLN A 502 -16.16 26.59 -4.66
C GLN A 502 -17.06 27.71 -5.25
N ALA A 503 -17.53 27.55 -6.48
CA ALA A 503 -18.42 28.53 -7.12
C ALA A 503 -19.90 28.33 -6.70
N GLY A 504 -20.27 27.17 -6.19
CA GLY A 504 -21.63 26.76 -5.90
C GLY A 504 -21.99 25.46 -6.61
N ALA A 505 -22.86 25.50 -7.62
CA ALA A 505 -23.26 24.32 -8.40
C ALA A 505 -23.42 24.63 -9.90
N PRO A 506 -22.41 25.17 -10.60
CA PRO A 506 -22.50 25.42 -12.04
C PRO A 506 -22.72 24.13 -12.85
N LEU A 507 -22.27 22.97 -12.32
CA LEU A 507 -22.48 21.65 -12.91
C LEU A 507 -23.76 20.95 -12.38
N GLY A 508 -24.75 21.70 -11.93
CA GLY A 508 -25.97 21.17 -11.30
C GLY A 508 -26.98 20.51 -12.25
N HIS A 509 -26.78 20.62 -13.56
CA HIS A 509 -27.53 19.96 -14.62
C HIS A 509 -26.56 19.26 -15.57
N ASP A 510 -27.03 18.79 -16.75
CA ASP A 510 -26.20 18.10 -17.72
C ASP A 510 -24.98 18.94 -18.14
N PHE A 511 -23.83 18.32 -18.12
CA PHE A 511 -22.55 18.96 -18.45
C PHE A 511 -21.61 18.03 -19.18
N CYS A 512 -20.58 18.59 -19.79
CA CYS A 512 -19.49 17.84 -20.37
C CYS A 512 -18.13 18.40 -19.97
N MET A 513 -17.12 17.53 -19.98
CA MET A 513 -15.71 17.88 -19.81
C MET A 513 -14.99 17.75 -21.14
N LEU A 514 -14.33 18.80 -21.59
CA LEU A 514 -13.63 18.85 -22.87
C LEU A 514 -12.17 19.28 -22.67
N SER A 515 -11.23 18.49 -23.18
CA SER A 515 -9.84 18.91 -23.25
C SER A 515 -9.59 19.63 -24.57
N LEU A 516 -9.11 20.87 -24.49
CA LEU A 516 -8.74 21.68 -25.67
C LEU A 516 -7.33 21.34 -26.20
N SER A 517 -6.65 20.34 -25.61
CA SER A 517 -5.37 19.86 -26.13
C SER A 517 -5.54 19.06 -27.40
N ASP A 518 -4.80 19.44 -28.43
CA ASP A 518 -4.71 18.77 -29.73
C ASP A 518 -3.47 17.87 -29.88
N ASN A 519 -2.82 17.50 -28.76
CA ASN A 519 -1.67 16.60 -28.76
C ASN A 519 -2.02 15.18 -29.21
N LEU A 520 -3.18 14.67 -28.79
CA LEU A 520 -3.59 13.29 -29.01
C LEU A 520 -4.79 13.16 -29.96
N LYS A 521 -5.36 14.27 -30.42
CA LYS A 521 -6.50 14.30 -31.34
C LYS A 521 -6.47 15.59 -32.17
N PRO A 522 -6.89 15.55 -33.46
CA PRO A 522 -6.89 16.74 -34.31
C PRO A 522 -7.90 17.78 -33.81
N TRP A 523 -7.59 19.05 -34.00
CA TRP A 523 -8.45 20.18 -33.58
C TRP A 523 -9.87 20.10 -34.16
N SER A 524 -10.05 19.61 -35.39
CA SER A 524 -11.37 19.43 -36.02
C SER A 524 -12.33 18.57 -35.18
N ILE A 525 -11.82 17.57 -34.48
CA ILE A 525 -12.62 16.74 -33.56
C ILE A 525 -13.03 17.56 -32.32
N ILE A 526 -12.15 18.42 -31.83
CA ILE A 526 -12.46 19.32 -30.70
C ILE A 526 -13.55 20.32 -31.12
N GLU A 527 -13.43 20.95 -32.29
CA GLU A 527 -14.43 21.86 -32.83
C GLU A 527 -15.81 21.20 -32.97
N GLN A 528 -15.85 19.99 -33.54
CA GLN A 528 -17.11 19.24 -33.69
C GLN A 528 -17.77 19.01 -32.31
N ARG A 529 -17.00 18.58 -31.29
CA ARG A 529 -17.49 18.35 -29.94
C ARG A 529 -17.98 19.64 -29.27
N LEU A 530 -17.25 20.75 -29.43
CA LEU A 530 -17.65 22.07 -28.94
C LEU A 530 -18.97 22.52 -29.53
N ARG A 531 -19.16 22.41 -30.88
CA ARG A 531 -20.41 22.78 -31.55
C ARG A 531 -21.60 21.97 -31.03
N HIS A 532 -21.47 20.64 -30.93
CA HIS A 532 -22.55 19.78 -30.44
C HIS A 532 -22.88 20.06 -28.97
N ALA A 533 -21.89 20.23 -28.11
CA ALA A 533 -22.12 20.56 -26.69
C ALA A 533 -22.75 21.94 -26.52
N ALA A 534 -22.30 22.94 -27.30
CA ALA A 534 -22.86 24.26 -27.27
C ALA A 534 -24.30 24.29 -27.81
N GLN A 535 -24.57 23.60 -28.91
CA GLN A 535 -25.91 23.49 -29.51
C GLN A 535 -26.89 22.77 -28.57
N ALA A 536 -26.44 21.73 -27.85
CA ALA A 536 -27.24 20.99 -26.88
C ALA A 536 -27.43 21.70 -25.53
N ASP A 537 -26.94 22.92 -25.41
CA ASP A 537 -27.01 23.75 -24.20
C ASP A 537 -26.36 23.13 -22.95
N LEU A 538 -25.35 22.27 -23.11
CA LEU A 538 -24.63 21.67 -21.99
C LEU A 538 -23.73 22.69 -21.29
N VAL A 539 -23.57 22.59 -19.97
CA VAL A 539 -22.47 23.26 -19.27
C VAL A 539 -21.16 22.60 -19.68
N MET A 540 -20.14 23.39 -19.99
CA MET A 540 -18.86 22.90 -20.51
C MET A 540 -17.70 23.24 -19.58
N ALA A 541 -16.96 22.23 -19.13
CA ALA A 541 -15.72 22.40 -18.37
C ALA A 541 -14.50 22.15 -19.27
N PHE A 542 -13.66 23.15 -19.47
CA PHE A 542 -12.49 23.10 -20.37
C PHE A 542 -11.22 22.79 -19.60
N TYR A 543 -10.60 21.67 -19.95
CA TYR A 543 -9.26 21.26 -19.54
C TYR A 543 -8.22 21.68 -20.56
N ASN A 544 -6.99 21.93 -20.10
CA ASN A 544 -5.87 22.35 -20.96
C ASN A 544 -6.24 23.53 -21.87
N PRO A 545 -6.84 24.61 -21.33
CA PRO A 545 -7.46 25.65 -22.13
C PRO A 545 -6.46 26.39 -23.01
N ILE A 546 -5.22 26.59 -22.53
CA ILE A 546 -4.18 27.33 -23.24
C ILE A 546 -2.79 26.88 -22.79
N SER A 547 -1.78 26.91 -23.67
CA SER A 547 -0.38 26.70 -23.31
C SER A 547 0.53 27.66 -24.08
N ARG A 548 1.81 27.78 -23.65
CA ARG A 548 2.79 28.60 -24.37
C ARG A 548 2.98 28.17 -25.83
N ALA A 549 2.96 26.87 -26.07
CA ALA A 549 3.10 26.32 -27.41
C ALA A 549 1.80 26.44 -28.25
N ARG A 550 0.67 26.67 -27.61
CA ARG A 550 -0.68 26.66 -28.18
C ARG A 550 -1.54 27.74 -27.56
N PRO A 551 -1.32 29.01 -27.89
CA PRO A 551 -2.01 30.13 -27.28
C PRO A 551 -3.40 30.43 -27.87
N TRP A 552 -3.81 29.78 -28.96
CA TRP A 552 -4.99 30.11 -29.75
C TRP A 552 -6.23 29.23 -29.51
N GLN A 553 -6.07 28.06 -28.86
CA GLN A 553 -7.17 27.07 -28.68
C GLN A 553 -8.36 27.64 -27.94
N LEU A 554 -8.11 28.36 -26.84
CA LEU A 554 -9.19 28.94 -26.04
C LEU A 554 -9.98 29.98 -26.84
N ASP A 555 -9.30 30.87 -27.58
CA ASP A 555 -9.98 31.90 -28.40
C ASP A 555 -10.89 31.23 -29.41
N LYS A 556 -10.41 30.23 -30.15
CA LYS A 556 -11.22 29.47 -31.12
C LYS A 556 -12.38 28.74 -30.47
N ALA A 557 -12.16 28.14 -29.29
CA ALA A 557 -13.22 27.47 -28.54
C ALA A 557 -14.30 28.48 -28.10
N LEU A 558 -13.90 29.65 -27.61
CA LEU A 558 -14.82 30.72 -27.22
C LEU A 558 -15.59 31.29 -28.41
N ASP A 559 -14.95 31.44 -29.58
CA ASP A 559 -15.64 31.90 -30.78
C ASP A 559 -16.76 30.93 -31.21
N ILE A 560 -16.50 29.61 -31.16
CA ILE A 560 -17.53 28.62 -31.40
C ILE A 560 -18.66 28.73 -30.37
N VAL A 561 -18.32 28.82 -29.08
CA VAL A 561 -19.33 28.91 -28.01
C VAL A 561 -20.20 30.17 -28.15
N ARG A 562 -19.62 31.30 -28.57
CA ARG A 562 -20.34 32.58 -28.81
C ARG A 562 -21.35 32.50 -29.95
N GLU A 563 -21.23 31.53 -30.87
CA GLU A 563 -22.26 31.29 -31.90
C GLU A 563 -23.59 30.80 -31.30
N TYR A 564 -23.55 30.15 -30.13
CA TYR A 564 -24.69 29.47 -29.50
C TYR A 564 -25.11 30.05 -28.14
N ARG A 565 -24.27 30.84 -27.49
CA ARG A 565 -24.47 31.36 -26.14
C ARG A 565 -24.60 32.88 -26.13
N ALA A 566 -25.50 33.35 -25.27
CA ALA A 566 -25.65 34.80 -25.06
C ALA A 566 -24.36 35.41 -24.43
N PRO A 567 -24.07 36.67 -24.75
CA PRO A 567 -22.93 37.37 -24.15
C PRO A 567 -22.95 37.42 -22.60
N THR A 568 -24.14 37.32 -22.00
CA THR A 568 -24.36 37.32 -20.56
C THR A 568 -24.21 35.96 -19.89
N THR A 569 -23.95 34.88 -20.69
CA THR A 569 -23.73 33.53 -20.13
C THR A 569 -22.62 33.56 -19.09
N GLN A 570 -22.90 32.97 -17.92
CA GLN A 570 -21.99 32.94 -16.80
C GLN A 570 -20.80 32.00 -17.06
N VAL A 571 -19.61 32.44 -16.69
CA VAL A 571 -18.37 31.67 -16.77
C VAL A 571 -17.66 31.70 -15.42
N VAL A 572 -17.24 30.54 -14.95
CA VAL A 572 -16.44 30.39 -13.74
C VAL A 572 -14.99 30.09 -14.13
N LEU A 573 -14.06 30.86 -13.57
CA LEU A 573 -12.62 30.68 -13.72
C LEU A 573 -12.03 30.27 -12.36
N GLY A 574 -11.58 29.03 -12.24
CA GLY A 574 -10.91 28.53 -11.05
C GLY A 574 -9.44 28.28 -11.33
N ARG A 575 -8.56 29.15 -10.81
CA ARG A 575 -7.12 29.00 -10.95
C ARG A 575 -6.52 28.43 -9.68
N ASP A 576 -5.73 27.35 -9.81
CA ASP A 576 -5.06 26.68 -8.69
C ASP A 576 -5.99 26.26 -7.55
N ILE A 577 -7.23 25.95 -7.84
CA ILE A 577 -8.19 25.51 -6.82
C ILE A 577 -7.62 24.31 -6.05
N GLY A 578 -7.64 24.40 -4.72
CA GLY A 578 -7.01 23.44 -3.82
C GLY A 578 -5.51 23.60 -3.62
N ARG A 579 -4.91 24.70 -4.10
CA ARG A 579 -3.48 25.02 -3.90
C ARG A 579 -3.31 26.38 -3.25
N PRO A 580 -2.14 26.66 -2.64
CA PRO A 580 -1.83 28.00 -2.18
C PRO A 580 -1.93 29.03 -3.32
N GLY A 581 -2.61 30.13 -3.05
CA GLY A 581 -2.85 31.18 -4.05
C GLY A 581 -4.02 30.88 -5.00
N ALA A 582 -4.92 29.98 -4.63
CA ALA A 582 -6.15 29.70 -5.36
C ALA A 582 -6.97 30.98 -5.57
N THR A 583 -7.50 31.17 -6.78
CA THR A 583 -8.40 32.28 -7.11
C THR A 583 -9.63 31.76 -7.84
N LEU A 584 -10.79 32.31 -7.48
CA LEU A 584 -12.06 32.05 -8.14
C LEU A 584 -12.60 33.37 -8.69
N ARG A 585 -12.91 33.40 -9.98
CA ARG A 585 -13.54 34.56 -10.63
C ARG A 585 -14.80 34.11 -11.36
N MET A 586 -15.81 34.93 -11.31
CA MET A 586 -17.05 34.77 -12.04
C MET A 586 -17.16 35.96 -13.01
N VAL A 587 -17.30 35.64 -14.28
CA VAL A 587 -17.36 36.60 -15.38
C VAL A 587 -18.47 36.21 -16.36
N THR A 588 -18.83 37.10 -17.26
CA THR A 588 -19.69 36.74 -18.40
C THR A 588 -18.86 36.29 -19.61
N LEU A 589 -19.49 35.60 -20.55
CA LEU A 589 -18.85 35.16 -21.79
C LEU A 589 -18.32 36.35 -22.62
N ALA A 590 -19.01 37.52 -22.53
CA ALA A 590 -18.58 38.73 -23.19
C ALA A 590 -17.29 39.33 -22.55
N GLU A 591 -17.13 39.19 -21.26
CA GLU A 591 -15.98 39.72 -20.51
C GLU A 591 -14.75 38.81 -20.60
N LEU A 592 -14.94 37.51 -20.79
CA LEU A 592 -13.85 36.53 -20.81
C LEU A 592 -12.87 36.78 -21.96
N ARG A 593 -11.59 36.86 -21.63
CA ARG A 593 -10.45 36.95 -22.57
C ARG A 593 -9.50 35.78 -22.32
N SER A 594 -8.84 35.33 -23.38
CA SER A 594 -7.82 34.26 -23.26
C SER A 594 -6.65 34.67 -22.35
N THR A 595 -6.38 35.98 -22.23
CA THR A 595 -5.37 36.55 -21.32
C THR A 595 -5.72 36.37 -19.83
N ASP A 596 -6.98 36.09 -19.48
CA ASP A 596 -7.43 35.81 -18.13
C ASP A 596 -7.13 34.38 -17.67
N VAL A 597 -6.66 33.53 -18.59
CA VAL A 597 -6.58 32.08 -18.41
C VAL A 597 -5.15 31.59 -18.69
N ASP A 598 -4.67 30.68 -17.87
CA ASP A 598 -3.41 29.95 -18.06
C ASP A 598 -3.64 28.43 -17.98
N MET A 599 -2.56 27.63 -18.08
CA MET A 599 -2.61 26.17 -17.96
C MET A 599 -3.14 25.64 -16.61
N ARG A 600 -3.16 26.49 -15.60
CA ARG A 600 -3.59 26.18 -14.23
C ARG A 600 -5.02 26.62 -13.96
N THR A 601 -5.72 27.10 -14.97
CA THR A 601 -7.08 27.64 -14.86
C THR A 601 -8.09 26.64 -15.42
N MET A 602 -9.07 26.26 -14.59
CA MET A 602 -10.29 25.56 -15.00
C MET A 602 -11.31 26.60 -15.49
N VAL A 603 -11.85 26.39 -16.68
CA VAL A 603 -12.88 27.25 -17.27
C VAL A 603 -14.19 26.48 -17.32
N ILE A 604 -15.24 26.96 -16.65
CA ILE A 604 -16.58 26.37 -16.71
C ILE A 604 -17.52 27.39 -17.35
N VAL A 605 -17.97 27.07 -18.55
CA VAL A 605 -18.95 27.88 -19.31
C VAL A 605 -20.34 27.34 -19.03
N GLY A 606 -21.23 28.19 -18.53
CA GLY A 606 -22.61 27.85 -18.18
C GLY A 606 -23.49 27.54 -19.39
N SER A 607 -24.67 26.98 -19.13
CA SER A 607 -25.80 26.88 -20.08
C SER A 607 -26.58 28.19 -20.16
N SER A 608 -27.61 28.24 -20.99
CA SER A 608 -28.56 29.38 -21.08
C SER A 608 -29.31 29.60 -19.75
N THR A 609 -29.46 28.58 -18.90
CA THR A 609 -30.18 28.64 -17.62
C THR A 609 -29.26 28.88 -16.42
N THR A 610 -27.94 28.87 -16.59
CA THR A 610 -26.98 29.10 -15.50
C THR A 610 -27.12 30.52 -14.94
N ARG A 611 -27.23 30.64 -13.63
CA ARG A 611 -27.52 31.88 -12.90
C ARG A 611 -26.44 32.19 -11.88
N GLN A 612 -26.22 33.49 -11.71
CA GLN A 612 -25.39 34.05 -10.64
C GLN A 612 -26.27 34.85 -9.69
N PHE A 613 -26.01 34.76 -8.38
CA PHE A 613 -26.68 35.57 -7.37
C PHE A 613 -25.73 35.84 -6.18
N THR A 614 -26.07 36.86 -5.38
CA THR A 614 -25.33 37.20 -4.17
C THR A 614 -26.26 37.12 -2.96
N LYS A 615 -25.95 36.19 -2.04
CA LYS A 615 -26.54 36.07 -0.70
C LYS A 615 -25.47 35.62 0.27
N GLY A 616 -24.97 36.52 1.10
CA GLY A 616 -23.80 36.29 1.94
C GLY A 616 -22.50 36.21 1.14
N ALA A 617 -22.44 35.32 0.14
CA ALA A 617 -21.38 35.17 -0.84
C ALA A 617 -21.94 35.20 -2.27
N GLN A 618 -21.05 35.27 -3.25
CA GLN A 618 -21.40 35.18 -4.67
C GLN A 618 -21.45 33.69 -5.07
N TRP A 619 -22.54 33.27 -5.70
CA TRP A 619 -22.82 31.89 -6.09
C TRP A 619 -23.19 31.79 -7.57
N VAL A 620 -22.76 30.71 -8.21
CA VAL A 620 -23.19 30.30 -9.55
C VAL A 620 -23.79 28.91 -9.49
N TYR A 621 -24.93 28.71 -10.11
CA TYR A 621 -25.56 27.39 -10.22
C TYR A 621 -26.32 27.24 -11.54
N THR A 622 -26.49 26.02 -11.99
CA THR A 622 -27.39 25.67 -13.10
C THR A 622 -28.63 24.99 -12.50
N PRO A 623 -29.85 25.51 -12.73
CA PRO A 623 -31.08 24.93 -12.23
C PRO A 623 -31.27 23.47 -12.67
N ARG A 624 -31.95 22.66 -11.84
CA ARG A 624 -32.19 21.23 -12.09
C ARG A 624 -33.30 20.96 -13.10
N TRP A 625 -34.00 21.96 -13.53
CA TRP A 625 -35.10 21.90 -14.47
C TRP A 625 -35.08 23.07 -15.44
N TYR A 626 -35.67 22.89 -16.59
CA TYR A 626 -36.01 23.98 -17.52
C TYR A 626 -37.34 24.61 -17.10
N PRO A 627 -37.53 25.97 -17.28
CA PRO A 627 -38.75 26.68 -16.95
C PRO A 627 -39.95 26.22 -17.82
#